data_a034c52f755f82d07131a5d53e790499
#
_entry.id   a034c52f755f82d07131a5d53e790499
#
_cell.length_a   1.000
_cell.length_b   1.000
_cell.length_c   1.000
_cell.angle_alpha   90.00
_cell.angle_beta   90.00
_cell.angle_gamma   90.00
#
_symmetry.space_group_name_H-M   'P 1'
#
loop_
_entity.id
_entity.type
_entity.pdbx_description
1 polymer ?
#
loop_
_entity_poly.entity_id
_entity_poly.type
_entity_poly.pdbx_seq_one_letter_code
_entity_poly.pdbx_strand_id
1 'polypeptide(L)'
;MIGKQKQLEFLKEVIQSLQSEDVQVVPSLYKINRKNGVVDALFFSLSLGDGYAEYLKIVSGNTINALDDIEEVREYKGEYIQHVLWWSDIKSQDVSRIWVALSNAKQIAEKEWLDNYKTLSCKGVTLQFACKGKNVDFIFNTPPFKQLKGAVWTFVGNKFKFTKERILVLPLEADAIRVDERIYFLTERGVRMFESPEDLAKRSREVIDKILNLGLVSDPENFARYASGADNQRRLRKFKEDEADRLKFLADKTKGKKIREKFGLRIDGKQLISTTKEDVDRVVKLVYQRGMLNPFDNAPMEVHGASKWGGSND
;
A
#
# COMPACT_ATOMS: atom_id res chain seq x y z
N MET A 1 0.89 17.05 23.46
CA MET A 1 0.81 16.77 22.02
C MET A 1 1.72 17.77 21.31
N ILE A 2 2.79 17.30 20.70
CA ILE A 2 3.58 18.12 19.78
C ILE A 2 2.65 18.41 18.62
N GLY A 3 2.43 19.71 18.32
CA GLY A 3 1.49 20.10 17.27
C GLY A 3 1.88 19.47 15.93
N LYS A 4 0.89 19.17 15.10
CA LYS A 4 0.98 18.59 13.75
C LYS A 4 2.16 19.18 12.95
N GLN A 5 2.25 20.49 12.91
CA GLN A 5 3.27 21.21 12.16
C GLN A 5 4.69 20.91 12.66
N LYS A 6 4.88 20.78 13.96
CA LYS A 6 6.18 20.40 14.55
C LYS A 6 6.62 18.98 14.19
N GLN A 7 5.69 18.04 13.98
CA GLN A 7 6.06 16.68 13.54
C GLN A 7 6.49 16.65 12.08
N LEU A 8 5.82 17.41 11.21
CA LEU A 8 6.21 17.52 9.80
C LEU A 8 7.54 18.23 9.64
N GLU A 9 7.73 19.36 10.32
CA GLU A 9 9.00 20.10 10.36
C GLU A 9 10.14 19.21 10.86
N PHE A 10 9.93 18.50 11.96
CA PHE A 10 10.90 17.55 12.48
C PHE A 10 11.30 16.46 11.46
N LEU A 11 10.31 15.86 10.75
CA LEU A 11 10.60 14.87 9.73
C LEU A 11 11.38 15.46 8.56
N LYS A 12 11.00 16.65 8.10
CA LYS A 12 11.70 17.34 7.03
C LYS A 12 13.15 17.66 7.40
N GLU A 13 13.39 18.17 8.63
CA GLU A 13 14.74 18.42 9.13
C GLU A 13 15.59 17.15 9.20
N VAL A 14 15.01 16.04 9.68
CA VAL A 14 15.69 14.74 9.71
C VAL A 14 16.06 14.30 8.29
N ILE A 15 15.09 14.36 7.35
CA ILE A 15 15.33 13.94 5.96
C ILE A 15 16.37 14.84 5.27
N GLN A 16 16.32 16.15 5.48
CA GLN A 16 17.31 17.09 4.96
C GLN A 16 18.71 16.77 5.48
N SER A 17 18.83 16.37 6.75
CA SER A 17 20.12 16.02 7.33
C SER A 17 20.75 14.75 6.71
N LEU A 18 19.97 13.89 6.06
CA LEU A 18 20.46 12.71 5.35
C LEU A 18 21.16 13.04 4.03
N GLN A 19 21.05 14.27 3.53
CA GLN A 19 21.70 14.71 2.30
C GLN A 19 23.16 15.17 2.53
N SER A 20 23.65 15.14 3.77
CA SER A 20 25.04 15.48 4.09
C SER A 20 25.99 14.34 3.67
N GLU A 21 27.21 14.68 3.24
CA GLU A 21 28.21 13.73 2.74
C GLU A 21 28.71 12.73 3.80
N ASP A 22 28.51 13.03 5.08
CA ASP A 22 28.97 12.20 6.21
C ASP A 22 28.00 11.12 6.66
N VAL A 23 26.85 10.95 5.96
CA VAL A 23 25.84 9.98 6.36
C VAL A 23 26.16 8.60 5.80
N GLN A 24 26.43 7.66 6.69
CA GLN A 24 26.55 6.26 6.31
C GLN A 24 25.19 5.66 6.03
N VAL A 25 25.10 4.93 4.92
CA VAL A 25 23.86 4.26 4.51
C VAL A 25 24.13 2.81 4.21
N VAL A 26 23.23 1.96 4.68
CA VAL A 26 23.23 0.53 4.39
C VAL A 26 21.97 0.21 3.60
N PRO A 27 22.05 0.13 2.27
CA PRO A 27 20.94 -0.34 1.47
C PRO A 27 20.81 -1.84 1.61
N SER A 28 19.57 -2.29 1.70
CA SER A 28 19.29 -3.69 1.92
C SER A 28 18.01 -4.13 1.24
N LEU A 29 18.08 -5.30 0.62
CA LEU A 29 16.91 -5.95 0.06
C LEU A 29 16.28 -6.82 1.13
N TYR A 30 14.95 -6.83 1.19
CA TYR A 30 14.25 -7.67 2.15
C TYR A 30 13.18 -8.54 1.48
N LYS A 31 12.90 -9.67 2.11
CA LYS A 31 11.77 -10.53 1.84
C LYS A 31 11.08 -10.83 3.16
N ILE A 32 9.80 -10.57 3.22
CA ILE A 32 8.95 -10.93 4.36
C ILE A 32 8.20 -12.20 3.99
N ASN A 33 8.39 -13.24 4.78
CA ASN A 33 7.66 -14.48 4.68
C ASN A 33 6.57 -14.48 5.76
N ARG A 34 5.34 -14.76 5.34
CA ARG A 34 4.19 -14.91 6.23
C ARG A 34 3.60 -16.30 6.01
N LYS A 35 3.82 -17.18 6.95
CA LYS A 35 3.31 -18.55 6.87
C LYS A 35 2.78 -18.97 8.24
N ASN A 36 1.52 -19.39 8.29
CA ASN A 36 0.88 -19.89 9.50
C ASN A 36 0.99 -18.93 10.71
N GLY A 37 0.80 -17.61 10.48
CA GLY A 37 0.90 -16.61 11.54
C GLY A 37 2.32 -16.26 11.99
N VAL A 38 3.33 -16.95 11.48
CA VAL A 38 4.74 -16.63 11.72
C VAL A 38 5.20 -15.64 10.66
N VAL A 39 5.89 -14.60 11.11
CA VAL A 39 6.52 -13.59 10.24
C VAL A 39 8.02 -13.70 10.46
N ASP A 40 8.74 -14.00 9.39
CA ASP A 40 10.19 -13.93 9.33
C ASP A 40 10.64 -13.05 8.16
N ALA A 41 11.86 -12.57 8.21
CA ALA A 41 12.42 -11.79 7.13
C ALA A 41 13.82 -12.28 6.78
N LEU A 42 14.16 -12.16 5.52
CA LEU A 42 15.48 -12.35 4.98
C LEU A 42 16.02 -11.01 4.51
N PHE A 43 17.31 -10.82 4.66
CA PHE A 43 17.94 -9.54 4.47
C PHE A 43 19.25 -9.70 3.69
N PHE A 44 19.49 -8.86 2.73
CA PHE A 44 20.72 -8.82 1.96
C PHE A 44 21.22 -7.38 1.82
N SER A 45 22.38 -7.10 2.38
CA SER A 45 23.02 -5.79 2.27
C SER A 45 23.68 -5.61 0.91
N LEU A 46 23.48 -4.44 0.32
CA LEU A 46 24.07 -4.05 -0.95
C LEU A 46 25.23 -3.07 -0.71
N SER A 47 26.20 -3.09 -1.58
CA SER A 47 27.14 -1.99 -1.74
C SER A 47 26.68 -1.16 -2.93
N LEU A 48 26.46 0.13 -2.73
CA LEU A 48 26.13 1.07 -3.80
C LEU A 48 27.43 1.76 -4.22
N GLY A 49 27.67 1.75 -5.54
CA GLY A 49 28.80 2.44 -6.15
C GLY A 49 28.55 3.93 -6.40
N ASP A 50 29.24 4.49 -7.37
CA ASP A 50 29.12 5.90 -7.78
C ASP A 50 27.66 6.25 -8.15
N GLY A 51 27.25 7.49 -7.91
CA GLY A 51 25.88 7.97 -8.14
C GLY A 51 24.91 7.80 -6.97
N TYR A 52 25.34 7.15 -5.90
CA TYR A 52 24.52 6.92 -4.73
C TYR A 52 24.08 8.23 -4.03
N ALA A 53 24.99 9.18 -3.90
CA ALA A 53 24.68 10.48 -3.28
C ALA A 53 23.59 11.24 -4.08
N GLU A 54 23.62 11.16 -5.41
CA GLU A 54 22.61 11.74 -6.28
C GLU A 54 21.24 11.04 -6.09
N TYR A 55 21.25 9.72 -6.04
CA TYR A 55 20.05 8.94 -5.75
C TYR A 55 19.42 9.33 -4.41
N LEU A 56 20.22 9.44 -3.34
CA LEU A 56 19.73 9.87 -2.03
C LEU A 56 19.12 11.28 -2.07
N LYS A 57 19.78 12.19 -2.76
CA LYS A 57 19.27 13.56 -2.92
C LYS A 57 17.89 13.57 -3.59
N ILE A 58 17.72 12.75 -4.63
CA ILE A 58 16.44 12.63 -5.32
C ILE A 58 15.36 12.03 -4.40
N VAL A 59 15.65 10.90 -3.74
CA VAL A 59 14.70 10.24 -2.85
C VAL A 59 14.31 11.12 -1.67
N SER A 60 15.29 11.79 -1.06
CA SER A 60 15.03 12.73 0.04
C SER A 60 14.19 13.92 -0.43
N GLY A 61 14.50 14.48 -1.60
CA GLY A 61 13.72 15.57 -2.20
C GLY A 61 12.28 15.17 -2.48
N ASN A 62 12.07 14.02 -3.13
CA ASN A 62 10.72 13.50 -3.40
C ASN A 62 9.94 13.22 -2.12
N THR A 63 10.63 12.72 -1.10
CA THR A 63 9.99 12.45 0.20
C THR A 63 9.59 13.75 0.90
N ILE A 64 10.42 14.79 0.86
CA ILE A 64 10.07 16.11 1.40
C ILE A 64 8.87 16.69 0.65
N ASN A 65 8.87 16.63 -0.68
CA ASN A 65 7.75 17.10 -1.50
C ASN A 65 6.44 16.35 -1.15
N ALA A 66 6.52 15.04 -0.93
CA ALA A 66 5.36 14.27 -0.50
C ALA A 66 4.85 14.69 0.89
N LEU A 67 5.73 15.16 1.78
CA LEU A 67 5.36 15.72 3.08
C LEU A 67 4.75 17.13 3.00
N ASP A 68 5.03 17.88 1.92
CA ASP A 68 4.41 19.20 1.69
C ASP A 68 2.92 19.08 1.39
N ASP A 69 2.50 17.99 0.75
CA ASP A 69 1.10 17.72 0.42
C ASP A 69 0.28 17.17 1.61
N ILE A 70 0.90 17.00 2.77
CA ILE A 70 0.23 16.43 3.95
C ILE A 70 -0.59 17.49 4.69
N GLU A 71 -1.88 17.25 4.74
CA GLU A 71 -2.84 18.12 5.43
C GLU A 71 -2.94 17.77 6.93
N GLU A 72 -2.72 16.52 7.30
CA GLU A 72 -2.95 16.03 8.65
C GLU A 72 -1.97 14.93 9.07
N VAL A 73 -1.65 14.88 10.37
CA VAL A 73 -0.83 13.82 10.97
C VAL A 73 -1.65 13.07 12.00
N ARG A 74 -1.82 11.77 11.84
CA ARG A 74 -2.64 10.92 12.72
C ARG A 74 -1.93 9.63 13.11
N GLU A 75 -2.29 9.11 14.28
CA GLU A 75 -1.93 7.76 14.66
C GLU A 75 -2.68 6.74 13.79
N TYR A 76 -1.96 5.74 13.30
CA TYR A 76 -2.53 4.69 12.47
C TYR A 76 -3.49 3.80 13.27
N LYS A 77 -4.72 3.74 12.81
CA LYS A 77 -5.80 2.91 13.40
C LYS A 77 -6.45 1.98 12.38
N GLY A 78 -5.67 1.56 11.38
CA GLY A 78 -6.14 0.62 10.37
C GLY A 78 -6.79 1.23 9.13
N GLU A 79 -6.77 2.55 9.01
CA GLU A 79 -7.28 3.26 7.84
C GLU A 79 -6.14 3.96 7.12
N TYR A 80 -6.23 4.06 5.79
CA TYR A 80 -5.38 4.93 5.01
C TYR A 80 -6.25 5.95 4.27
N ILE A 81 -5.95 7.23 4.47
CA ILE A 81 -6.57 8.35 3.76
C ILE A 81 -5.43 9.12 3.10
N GLN A 82 -5.60 9.50 1.85
CA GLN A 82 -4.65 10.33 1.12
C GLN A 82 -4.50 11.70 1.80
N HIS A 83 -3.35 12.33 1.67
CA HIS A 83 -2.98 13.60 2.34
C HIS A 83 -2.95 13.56 3.88
N VAL A 84 -3.01 12.37 4.46
CA VAL A 84 -2.81 12.16 5.89
C VAL A 84 -1.53 11.38 6.10
N LEU A 85 -0.60 11.92 6.87
CA LEU A 85 0.57 11.19 7.33
C LEU A 85 0.18 10.33 8.53
N TRP A 86 0.18 9.04 8.34
CA TRP A 86 -0.10 8.08 9.39
C TRP A 86 1.17 7.68 10.10
N TRP A 87 1.15 7.63 11.41
CA TRP A 87 2.28 7.14 12.19
C TRP A 87 1.83 6.04 13.17
N SER A 88 2.77 5.19 13.53
CA SER A 88 2.59 4.16 14.55
C SER A 88 3.88 3.99 15.32
N ASP A 89 3.77 3.60 16.59
CA ASP A 89 4.89 3.12 17.37
C ASP A 89 5.32 1.75 16.84
N ILE A 90 6.62 1.50 16.69
CA ILE A 90 7.13 0.21 16.23
C ILE A 90 6.82 -0.94 17.20
N LYS A 91 6.49 -0.62 18.45
CA LYS A 91 6.08 -1.59 19.47
C LYS A 91 4.56 -1.84 19.45
N SER A 92 3.79 -1.08 18.68
CA SER A 92 2.34 -1.31 18.55
C SER A 92 2.05 -2.68 17.97
N GLN A 93 0.95 -3.30 18.36
CA GLN A 93 0.57 -4.64 17.92
C GLN A 93 0.49 -4.76 16.40
N ASP A 94 0.04 -3.68 15.73
CA ASP A 94 -0.16 -3.66 14.26
C ASP A 94 1.16 -3.62 13.48
N VAL A 95 2.22 -3.08 14.06
CA VAL A 95 3.51 -2.86 13.38
C VAL A 95 4.60 -3.80 13.90
N SER A 96 4.58 -4.12 15.19
CA SER A 96 5.67 -4.80 15.88
C SER A 96 6.07 -6.15 15.26
N ARG A 97 5.12 -6.96 14.81
CA ARG A 97 5.41 -8.27 14.21
C ARG A 97 6.32 -8.17 12.99
N ILE A 98 5.99 -7.25 12.08
CA ILE A 98 6.80 -7.03 10.86
C ILE A 98 8.11 -6.36 11.22
N TRP A 99 8.06 -5.38 12.13
CA TRP A 99 9.27 -4.67 12.54
C TRP A 99 10.28 -5.60 13.24
N VAL A 100 9.81 -6.44 14.17
CA VAL A 100 10.65 -7.45 14.83
C VAL A 100 11.24 -8.42 13.81
N ALA A 101 10.43 -8.87 12.82
CA ALA A 101 10.94 -9.73 11.75
C ALA A 101 12.02 -9.04 10.91
N LEU A 102 11.85 -7.77 10.56
CA LEU A 102 12.86 -6.99 9.82
C LEU A 102 14.12 -6.76 10.65
N SER A 103 13.97 -6.42 11.94
CA SER A 103 15.09 -6.17 12.85
C SER A 103 15.90 -7.43 13.16
N ASN A 104 15.26 -8.61 13.14
CA ASN A 104 15.86 -9.92 13.35
C ASN A 104 16.05 -10.70 12.05
N ALA A 105 15.99 -10.01 10.91
CA ALA A 105 16.08 -10.66 9.61
C ALA A 105 17.41 -11.42 9.45
N LYS A 106 17.30 -12.68 9.00
CA LYS A 106 18.48 -13.47 8.71
C LYS A 106 19.21 -12.88 7.52
N GLN A 107 20.47 -12.53 7.73
CA GLN A 107 21.35 -12.09 6.65
C GLN A 107 21.70 -13.28 5.75
N ILE A 108 21.53 -13.12 4.46
CA ILE A 108 21.86 -14.13 3.45
C ILE A 108 23.19 -13.74 2.80
N ALA A 109 24.04 -14.72 2.53
CA ALA A 109 25.28 -14.50 1.81
C ALA A 109 25.01 -14.09 0.35
N GLU A 110 25.87 -13.24 -0.20
CA GLU A 110 25.75 -12.74 -1.58
C GLU A 110 25.59 -13.86 -2.60
N LYS A 111 26.38 -14.93 -2.48
CA LYS A 111 26.31 -16.09 -3.38
C LYS A 111 24.94 -16.76 -3.33
N GLU A 112 24.42 -17.00 -2.14
CA GLU A 112 23.09 -17.61 -1.96
C GLU A 112 21.99 -16.71 -2.57
N TRP A 113 22.11 -15.40 -2.37
CA TRP A 113 21.20 -14.44 -2.96
C TRP A 113 21.26 -14.44 -4.50
N LEU A 114 22.44 -14.38 -5.07
CA LEU A 114 22.66 -14.34 -6.52
C LEU A 114 22.21 -15.63 -7.20
N ASP A 115 22.43 -16.78 -6.58
CA ASP A 115 22.05 -18.09 -7.11
C ASP A 115 20.52 -18.31 -7.04
N ASN A 116 19.89 -17.78 -6.01
CA ASN A 116 18.46 -18.02 -5.71
C ASN A 116 17.56 -16.79 -5.88
N TYR A 117 18.04 -15.67 -6.44
CA TYR A 117 17.29 -14.41 -6.49
C TYR A 117 15.90 -14.55 -7.15
N LYS A 118 15.74 -15.46 -8.12
CA LYS A 118 14.44 -15.75 -8.75
C LYS A 118 13.48 -16.42 -7.81
N THR A 119 13.97 -17.29 -6.93
CA THR A 119 13.18 -18.02 -5.94
C THR A 119 12.99 -17.22 -4.65
N LEU A 120 13.97 -16.38 -4.28
CA LEU A 120 13.92 -15.54 -3.08
C LEU A 120 12.95 -14.34 -3.21
N SER A 121 12.37 -14.08 -4.38
CA SER A 121 11.39 -13.03 -4.66
C SER A 121 11.42 -11.87 -3.66
N CYS A 122 12.40 -10.97 -3.81
CA CYS A 122 12.51 -9.77 -2.99
C CYS A 122 11.19 -8.96 -3.00
N LYS A 123 10.76 -8.49 -1.83
CA LYS A 123 9.51 -7.71 -1.66
C LYS A 123 9.76 -6.21 -1.66
N GLY A 124 10.94 -5.79 -1.25
CA GLY A 124 11.26 -4.38 -1.19
C GLY A 124 12.70 -4.08 -0.83
N VAL A 125 12.95 -2.83 -0.57
CA VAL A 125 14.27 -2.26 -0.23
C VAL A 125 14.13 -1.46 1.04
N THR A 126 15.17 -1.46 1.87
CA THR A 126 15.34 -0.50 2.96
C THR A 126 16.65 0.25 2.76
N LEU A 127 16.65 1.54 3.09
CA LEU A 127 17.87 2.33 3.24
C LEU A 127 17.96 2.70 4.71
N GLN A 128 18.97 2.18 5.39
CA GLN A 128 19.20 2.41 6.81
C GLN A 128 20.25 3.47 6.99
N PHE A 129 19.95 4.49 7.77
CA PHE A 129 20.82 5.62 8.04
C PHE A 129 21.09 5.76 9.53
N ALA A 130 22.32 6.05 9.87
CA ALA A 130 22.71 6.55 11.18
C ALA A 130 23.12 8.02 11.03
N CYS A 131 22.28 8.93 11.54
CA CYS A 131 22.53 10.36 11.43
C CYS A 131 22.23 11.08 12.74
N LYS A 132 23.23 11.81 13.25
CA LYS A 132 23.09 12.66 14.47
C LYS A 132 22.48 11.91 15.65
N GLY A 133 22.86 10.67 15.87
CA GLY A 133 22.37 9.82 16.96
C GLY A 133 20.94 9.30 16.78
N LYS A 134 20.38 9.44 15.58
CA LYS A 134 19.08 8.87 15.20
C LYS A 134 19.24 7.73 14.21
N ASN A 135 18.37 6.75 14.33
CA ASN A 135 18.23 5.69 13.35
C ASN A 135 17.06 6.03 12.41
N VAL A 136 17.34 6.15 11.14
CA VAL A 136 16.35 6.48 10.11
C VAL A 136 16.35 5.38 9.06
N ASP A 137 15.19 4.86 8.69
CA ASP A 137 15.05 3.92 7.58
C ASP A 137 14.04 4.45 6.57
N PHE A 138 14.43 4.48 5.32
CA PHE A 138 13.48 4.59 4.22
C PHE A 138 13.08 3.19 3.79
N ILE A 139 11.79 2.95 3.68
CA ILE A 139 11.22 1.64 3.39
C ILE A 139 10.44 1.73 2.08
N PHE A 140 10.79 0.87 1.14
CA PHE A 140 10.19 0.78 -0.18
C PHE A 140 9.56 -0.60 -0.34
N ASN A 141 8.23 -0.67 -0.34
CA ASN A 141 7.48 -1.91 -0.52
C ASN A 141 7.22 -2.18 -2.01
N THR A 142 8.25 -2.08 -2.80
CA THR A 142 8.22 -2.34 -4.25
C THR A 142 9.31 -3.33 -4.60
N PRO A 143 8.99 -4.43 -5.31
CA PRO A 143 10.02 -5.37 -5.74
C PRO A 143 11.06 -4.66 -6.61
N PRO A 144 12.36 -4.70 -6.21
CA PRO A 144 13.41 -3.95 -6.90
C PRO A 144 13.81 -4.62 -8.22
N PHE A 145 13.48 -5.91 -8.40
CA PHE A 145 13.77 -6.63 -9.64
C PHE A 145 12.51 -6.71 -10.49
N LYS A 146 12.48 -5.92 -11.54
CA LYS A 146 11.48 -6.10 -12.60
C LYS A 146 12.04 -7.08 -13.63
N GLN A 147 11.30 -8.10 -13.97
CA GLN A 147 11.57 -8.85 -15.20
C GLN A 147 11.30 -7.90 -16.37
N LEU A 148 12.36 -7.34 -16.91
CA LEU A 148 12.27 -6.58 -18.15
C LEU A 148 12.00 -7.60 -19.27
N LYS A 149 10.80 -7.56 -19.82
CA LYS A 149 10.48 -8.33 -21.03
C LYS A 149 11.15 -7.62 -22.21
N GLY A 150 12.34 -8.07 -22.60
CA GLY A 150 13.07 -7.52 -23.72
C GLY A 150 14.58 -7.36 -23.48
N ALA A 151 15.27 -6.87 -24.48
CA ALA A 151 16.69 -6.53 -24.41
C ALA A 151 16.85 -5.18 -23.69
N VAL A 152 17.75 -5.12 -22.74
CA VAL A 152 18.09 -3.89 -22.05
C VAL A 152 19.32 -3.27 -22.66
N TRP A 153 19.19 -2.04 -23.08
CA TRP A 153 20.26 -1.25 -23.66
C TRP A 153 20.57 -0.05 -22.76
N THR A 154 21.81 0.12 -22.40
CA THR A 154 22.28 1.31 -21.70
C THR A 154 22.92 2.28 -22.69
N PHE A 155 22.66 3.57 -22.52
CA PHE A 155 23.27 4.61 -23.33
C PHE A 155 24.54 5.09 -22.62
N VAL A 156 25.69 4.86 -23.23
CA VAL A 156 26.98 5.26 -22.69
C VAL A 156 27.72 6.06 -23.74
N GLY A 157 27.92 7.36 -23.46
CA GLY A 157 28.43 8.31 -24.46
C GLY A 157 27.44 8.42 -25.64
N ASN A 158 27.90 8.22 -26.86
CA ASN A 158 27.09 8.27 -28.07
C ASN A 158 26.65 6.89 -28.61
N LYS A 159 26.72 5.84 -27.79
CA LYS A 159 26.45 4.47 -28.21
C LYS A 159 25.51 3.75 -27.27
N PHE A 160 24.60 2.96 -27.83
CA PHE A 160 23.82 1.98 -27.08
C PHE A 160 24.67 0.73 -26.84
N LYS A 161 24.76 0.32 -25.56
CA LYS A 161 25.42 -0.92 -25.15
C LYS A 161 24.37 -1.90 -24.64
N PHE A 162 24.33 -3.09 -25.22
CA PHE A 162 23.51 -4.17 -24.70
C PHE A 162 24.05 -4.62 -23.35
N THR A 163 23.22 -4.57 -22.31
CA THR A 163 23.61 -5.06 -21.00
C THR A 163 23.02 -6.45 -20.75
N LYS A 164 23.90 -7.36 -20.37
CA LYS A 164 23.53 -8.70 -19.86
C LYS A 164 23.50 -8.71 -18.33
N GLU A 165 23.88 -7.58 -17.73
CA GLU A 165 23.92 -7.44 -16.28
C GLU A 165 22.53 -7.35 -15.68
N ARG A 166 22.40 -7.74 -14.43
CA ARG A 166 21.15 -7.63 -13.68
C ARG A 166 20.89 -6.19 -13.34
N ILE A 167 19.68 -5.72 -13.62
CA ILE A 167 19.29 -4.35 -13.30
C ILE A 167 18.50 -4.34 -12.01
N LEU A 168 19.01 -3.62 -11.02
CA LEU A 168 18.31 -3.25 -9.82
C LEU A 168 17.62 -1.91 -10.07
N VAL A 169 16.31 -1.87 -9.92
CA VAL A 169 15.54 -0.64 -10.00
C VAL A 169 15.17 -0.21 -8.59
N LEU A 170 15.81 0.84 -8.10
CA LEU A 170 15.47 1.43 -6.81
C LEU A 170 14.34 2.47 -7.00
N PRO A 171 13.27 2.39 -6.18
CA PRO A 171 12.21 3.39 -6.22
C PRO A 171 12.73 4.77 -5.82
N LEU A 172 12.14 5.83 -6.39
CA LEU A 172 12.48 7.22 -6.09
C LEU A 172 11.58 7.84 -4.99
N GLU A 173 10.59 7.10 -4.50
CA GLU A 173 9.64 7.54 -3.48
C GLU A 173 9.57 6.48 -2.39
N ALA A 174 9.77 6.87 -1.14
CA ALA A 174 9.63 5.97 -0.01
C ALA A 174 8.14 5.68 0.28
N ASP A 175 7.84 4.46 0.66
CA ASP A 175 6.49 4.06 1.08
C ASP A 175 6.26 4.30 2.58
N ALA A 176 7.33 4.21 3.37
CA ALA A 176 7.32 4.53 4.79
C ALA A 176 8.69 5.01 5.24
N ILE A 177 8.72 5.76 6.34
CA ILE A 177 9.95 6.21 6.98
C ILE A 177 9.88 5.81 8.45
N ARG A 178 10.94 5.17 8.95
CA ARG A 178 11.13 5.03 10.38
C ARG A 178 12.10 6.10 10.89
N VAL A 179 11.76 6.71 12.01
CA VAL A 179 12.67 7.55 12.80
C VAL A 179 12.62 7.06 14.23
N ASP A 180 13.71 6.51 14.71
CA ASP A 180 13.83 5.86 16.03
C ASP A 180 12.73 4.81 16.28
N GLU A 181 11.82 5.05 17.22
CA GLU A 181 10.74 4.13 17.60
C GLU A 181 9.42 4.40 16.86
N ARG A 182 9.40 5.30 15.87
CA ARG A 182 8.18 5.62 15.12
C ARG A 182 8.34 5.32 13.65
N ILE A 183 7.29 4.76 13.07
CA ILE A 183 7.15 4.58 11.63
C ILE A 183 6.06 5.51 11.10
N TYR A 184 6.34 6.15 9.98
CA TYR A 184 5.45 7.07 9.27
C TYR A 184 5.14 6.48 7.90
N PHE A 185 3.87 6.32 7.60
CA PHE A 185 3.40 5.77 6.32
C PHE A 185 3.10 6.89 5.35
N LEU A 186 3.86 6.95 4.28
CA LEU A 186 3.71 7.95 3.22
C LEU A 186 2.70 7.50 2.15
N THR A 187 2.60 6.19 1.93
CA THR A 187 1.74 5.60 0.92
C THR A 187 0.90 4.45 1.49
N GLU A 188 -0.17 4.10 0.80
CA GLU A 188 -0.95 2.89 1.12
C GLU A 188 -0.11 1.60 1.01
N ARG A 189 0.91 1.57 0.15
CA ARG A 189 1.84 0.43 0.04
C ARG A 189 2.66 0.24 1.31
N GLY A 190 3.08 1.35 1.94
CA GLY A 190 3.74 1.33 3.24
C GLY A 190 2.86 0.71 4.31
N VAL A 191 1.60 1.16 4.40
CA VAL A 191 0.62 0.57 5.33
C VAL A 191 0.43 -0.92 5.08
N ARG A 192 0.22 -1.32 3.82
CA ARG A 192 -0.01 -2.73 3.43
C ARG A 192 1.15 -3.65 3.82
N MET A 193 2.35 -3.14 3.90
CA MET A 193 3.51 -3.93 4.31
C MET A 193 3.36 -4.41 5.75
N PHE A 194 2.82 -3.58 6.62
CA PHE A 194 2.69 -3.87 8.06
C PHE A 194 1.35 -4.52 8.44
N GLU A 195 0.37 -4.52 7.56
CA GLU A 195 -0.94 -5.10 7.79
C GLU A 195 -0.87 -6.64 7.81
N SER A 196 -1.32 -7.27 8.90
CA SER A 196 -1.40 -8.72 8.97
C SER A 196 -2.64 -9.26 8.25
N PRO A 197 -2.59 -10.50 7.70
CA PRO A 197 -3.79 -11.13 7.14
C PRO A 197 -4.90 -11.32 8.18
N GLU A 198 -4.55 -11.55 9.44
CA GLU A 198 -5.47 -11.72 10.54
C GLU A 198 -6.21 -10.41 10.86
N ASP A 199 -5.47 -9.29 10.92
CA ASP A 199 -6.05 -7.97 11.16
C ASP A 199 -6.95 -7.56 10.01
N LEU A 200 -6.53 -7.82 8.78
CA LEU A 200 -7.34 -7.60 7.60
C LEU A 200 -8.64 -8.42 7.62
N ALA A 201 -8.54 -9.70 8.00
CA ALA A 201 -9.71 -10.59 8.14
C ALA A 201 -10.64 -10.12 9.24
N LYS A 202 -10.12 -9.68 10.38
CA LYS A 202 -10.92 -9.16 11.49
C LYS A 202 -11.69 -7.90 11.07
N ARG A 203 -11.00 -6.92 10.48
CA ARG A 203 -11.63 -5.67 10.01
C ARG A 203 -12.69 -5.92 8.94
N SER A 204 -12.40 -6.80 8.00
CA SER A 204 -13.38 -7.13 6.97
C SER A 204 -14.63 -7.79 7.52
N ARG A 205 -14.52 -8.64 8.57
CA ARG A 205 -15.69 -9.22 9.26
C ARG A 205 -16.55 -8.13 9.89
N GLU A 206 -15.95 -7.20 10.62
CA GLU A 206 -16.67 -6.07 11.21
C GLU A 206 -17.44 -5.25 10.17
N VAL A 207 -16.86 -5.08 8.98
CA VAL A 207 -17.53 -4.41 7.86
C VAL A 207 -18.65 -5.27 7.27
N ILE A 208 -18.41 -6.56 7.07
CA ILE A 208 -19.42 -7.50 6.60
C ILE A 208 -20.63 -7.49 7.55
N ASP A 209 -20.40 -7.58 8.85
CA ASP A 209 -21.47 -7.55 9.85
C ASP A 209 -22.29 -6.25 9.77
N LYS A 210 -21.64 -5.11 9.59
CA LYS A 210 -22.34 -3.83 9.38
C LYS A 210 -23.21 -3.83 8.11
N ILE A 211 -22.72 -4.40 7.01
CA ILE A 211 -23.49 -4.54 5.76
C ILE A 211 -24.69 -5.45 5.97
N LEU A 212 -24.50 -6.59 6.62
CA LEU A 212 -25.56 -7.56 6.90
C LEU A 212 -26.66 -6.96 7.79
N ASN A 213 -26.28 -6.18 8.79
CA ASN A 213 -27.21 -5.49 9.69
C ASN A 213 -28.12 -4.49 8.99
N LEU A 214 -27.81 -4.05 7.77
CA LEU A 214 -28.72 -3.22 6.98
C LEU A 214 -29.88 -4.01 6.35
N GLY A 215 -29.80 -5.34 6.30
CA GLY A 215 -30.84 -6.20 5.73
C GLY A 215 -31.06 -6.03 4.22
N LEU A 216 -30.06 -5.51 3.49
CA LEU A 216 -30.14 -5.17 2.07
C LEU A 216 -29.55 -6.22 1.12
N VAL A 217 -29.13 -7.37 1.65
CA VAL A 217 -28.63 -8.51 0.86
C VAL A 217 -29.53 -9.71 1.05
N SER A 218 -29.79 -10.46 -0.03
CA SER A 218 -30.80 -11.54 -0.03
C SER A 218 -30.32 -12.83 0.65
N ASP A 219 -29.01 -13.06 0.65
CA ASP A 219 -28.39 -14.26 1.20
C ASP A 219 -27.21 -13.85 2.08
N PRO A 220 -27.45 -13.63 3.39
CA PRO A 220 -26.42 -13.20 4.34
C PRO A 220 -25.24 -14.18 4.47
N GLU A 221 -25.50 -15.49 4.43
CA GLU A 221 -24.45 -16.50 4.59
C GLU A 221 -23.52 -16.54 3.39
N ASN A 222 -24.07 -16.57 2.17
CA ASN A 222 -23.28 -16.51 0.96
C ASN A 222 -22.56 -15.17 0.83
N PHE A 223 -23.21 -14.05 1.20
CA PHE A 223 -22.56 -12.75 1.22
C PHE A 223 -21.33 -12.78 2.15
N ALA A 224 -21.49 -13.22 3.39
CA ALA A 224 -20.37 -13.30 4.35
C ALA A 224 -19.24 -14.20 3.82
N ARG A 225 -19.58 -15.37 3.28
CA ARG A 225 -18.61 -16.32 2.74
C ARG A 225 -17.79 -15.75 1.59
N TYR A 226 -18.42 -15.16 0.59
CA TYR A 226 -17.72 -14.65 -0.59
C TYR A 226 -17.06 -13.29 -0.34
N ALA A 227 -17.66 -12.43 0.48
CA ALA A 227 -17.08 -11.17 0.90
C ALA A 227 -15.81 -11.35 1.74
N SER A 228 -15.68 -12.48 2.45
CA SER A 228 -14.46 -12.86 3.19
C SER A 228 -13.32 -13.33 2.29
N GLY A 229 -13.47 -13.38 0.98
CA GLY A 229 -12.38 -13.69 0.05
C GLY A 229 -11.29 -12.60 0.05
N ALA A 230 -10.03 -13.01 -0.18
CA ALA A 230 -8.86 -12.14 -0.05
C ALA A 230 -8.94 -10.82 -0.83
N ASP A 231 -9.56 -10.83 -2.03
CA ASP A 231 -9.71 -9.63 -2.84
C ASP A 231 -10.76 -8.67 -2.26
N ASN A 232 -11.83 -9.20 -1.68
CA ASN A 232 -12.87 -8.40 -1.05
C ASN A 232 -12.43 -7.91 0.33
N GLN A 233 -11.70 -8.70 1.12
CA GLN A 233 -11.15 -8.25 2.40
C GLN A 233 -10.34 -6.96 2.26
N ARG A 234 -9.58 -6.81 1.18
CA ARG A 234 -8.82 -5.59 0.89
C ARG A 234 -9.71 -4.38 0.61
N ARG A 235 -10.92 -4.59 0.10
CA ARG A 235 -11.91 -3.53 -0.16
C ARG A 235 -12.73 -3.21 1.09
N LEU A 236 -13.08 -4.24 1.85
CA LEU A 236 -13.92 -4.16 3.05
C LEU A 236 -13.12 -3.77 4.31
N ARG A 237 -12.29 -2.72 4.23
CA ARG A 237 -11.52 -2.23 5.38
C ARG A 237 -12.30 -1.27 6.25
N LYS A 238 -13.27 -0.63 5.68
CA LYS A 238 -14.02 0.49 6.24
C LYS A 238 -15.42 0.49 5.70
N PHE A 239 -16.37 0.81 6.55
CA PHE A 239 -17.76 1.01 6.18
C PHE A 239 -18.24 2.31 6.80
N LYS A 240 -18.40 3.32 6.00
CA LYS A 240 -18.87 4.65 6.37
C LYS A 240 -20.31 4.83 5.94
N GLU A 241 -20.85 6.00 6.29
CA GLU A 241 -22.19 6.42 5.89
C GLU A 241 -22.38 6.42 4.37
N ASP A 242 -21.39 6.90 3.63
CA ASP A 242 -21.39 6.89 2.16
C ASP A 242 -21.55 5.49 1.55
N GLU A 243 -20.86 4.48 2.09
CA GLU A 243 -20.98 3.09 1.62
C GLU A 243 -22.37 2.54 1.96
N ALA A 244 -22.91 2.87 3.14
CA ALA A 244 -24.26 2.51 3.53
C ALA A 244 -25.31 3.14 2.60
N ASP A 245 -25.15 4.40 2.26
CA ASP A 245 -26.07 5.11 1.37
C ASP A 245 -26.01 4.59 -0.07
N ARG A 246 -24.80 4.25 -0.57
CA ARG A 246 -24.66 3.57 -1.86
C ARG A 246 -25.36 2.21 -1.86
N LEU A 247 -25.23 1.44 -0.78
CA LEU A 247 -25.91 0.15 -0.68
C LEU A 247 -27.42 0.32 -0.69
N LYS A 248 -27.96 1.28 0.07
CA LYS A 248 -29.40 1.65 0.05
C LYS A 248 -29.86 2.09 -1.33
N PHE A 249 -29.05 2.93 -2.00
CA PHE A 249 -29.33 3.37 -3.37
C PHE A 249 -29.37 2.20 -4.35
N LEU A 250 -28.42 1.29 -4.28
CA LEU A 250 -28.39 0.10 -5.14
C LEU A 250 -29.57 -0.85 -4.87
N ALA A 251 -30.06 -0.95 -3.64
CA ALA A 251 -31.20 -1.77 -3.27
C ALA A 251 -32.54 -1.12 -3.60
N ASP A 252 -32.60 0.20 -3.83
CA ASP A 252 -33.82 0.92 -4.19
C ASP A 252 -34.30 0.54 -5.61
N LYS A 253 -35.57 0.15 -5.74
CA LYS A 253 -36.12 -0.32 -7.02
C LYS A 253 -35.98 0.69 -8.16
N THR A 254 -36.17 1.96 -7.85
CA THR A 254 -36.23 3.04 -8.85
C THR A 254 -34.90 3.74 -9.02
N LYS A 255 -34.31 4.24 -7.92
CA LYS A 255 -33.08 5.05 -7.96
C LYS A 255 -31.88 4.30 -8.52
N GLY A 256 -31.67 3.07 -8.05
CA GLY A 256 -30.53 2.23 -8.46
C GLY A 256 -30.70 1.47 -9.77
N LYS A 257 -31.89 1.54 -10.42
CA LYS A 257 -32.24 0.68 -11.57
C LYS A 257 -31.20 0.75 -12.71
N LYS A 258 -30.89 1.95 -13.18
CA LYS A 258 -29.93 2.15 -14.30
C LYS A 258 -28.54 1.58 -14.00
N ILE A 259 -28.05 1.77 -12.76
CA ILE A 259 -26.74 1.26 -12.36
C ILE A 259 -26.77 -0.26 -12.28
N ARG A 260 -27.80 -0.84 -11.66
CA ARG A 260 -27.93 -2.30 -11.56
C ARG A 260 -27.98 -2.96 -12.95
N GLU A 261 -28.78 -2.43 -13.87
CA GLU A 261 -28.85 -2.95 -15.25
C GLU A 261 -27.50 -2.92 -15.96
N LYS A 262 -26.77 -1.81 -15.84
CA LYS A 262 -25.44 -1.66 -16.44
C LYS A 262 -24.40 -2.62 -15.88
N PHE A 263 -24.43 -2.86 -14.56
CA PHE A 263 -23.44 -3.71 -13.90
C PHE A 263 -23.93 -5.13 -13.62
N GLY A 264 -25.09 -5.50 -14.14
CA GLY A 264 -25.66 -6.84 -14.01
C GLY A 264 -26.02 -7.23 -12.58
N LEU A 265 -26.37 -6.24 -11.72
CA LEU A 265 -26.91 -6.49 -10.38
C LEU A 265 -28.39 -6.78 -10.46
N ARG A 266 -28.86 -7.71 -9.63
CA ARG A 266 -30.26 -8.08 -9.51
C ARG A 266 -30.75 -7.77 -8.11
N ILE A 267 -32.06 -7.58 -7.97
CA ILE A 267 -32.72 -7.39 -6.67
C ILE A 267 -33.93 -8.34 -6.56
N ASP A 268 -34.18 -8.77 -5.34
CA ASP A 268 -35.43 -9.39 -4.93
C ASP A 268 -36.05 -8.52 -3.83
N GLY A 269 -37.24 -8.00 -4.10
CA GLY A 269 -37.87 -7.03 -3.21
C GLY A 269 -37.02 -5.76 -3.04
N LYS A 270 -36.46 -5.58 -1.85
CA LYS A 270 -35.56 -4.49 -1.48
C LYS A 270 -34.11 -5.00 -1.19
N GLN A 271 -33.80 -6.23 -1.59
CA GLN A 271 -32.53 -6.86 -1.30
C GLN A 271 -31.76 -7.11 -2.58
N LEU A 272 -30.46 -6.82 -2.56
CA LEU A 272 -29.51 -7.17 -3.61
C LEU A 272 -29.28 -8.68 -3.59
N ILE A 273 -29.39 -9.34 -4.75
CA ILE A 273 -29.12 -10.76 -4.86
C ILE A 273 -27.63 -11.00 -4.61
N SER A 274 -27.33 -11.90 -3.69
CA SER A 274 -25.98 -12.21 -3.21
C SER A 274 -25.71 -13.72 -3.12
N THR A 275 -26.35 -14.49 -4.02
CA THR A 275 -26.31 -15.96 -3.99
C THR A 275 -25.04 -16.56 -4.56
N THR A 276 -24.33 -15.83 -5.43
CA THR A 276 -23.09 -16.28 -6.07
C THR A 276 -21.91 -15.37 -5.70
N LYS A 277 -20.70 -15.89 -5.88
CA LYS A 277 -19.48 -15.09 -5.71
C LYS A 277 -19.49 -13.85 -6.61
N GLU A 278 -19.96 -14.00 -7.83
CA GLU A 278 -19.99 -12.91 -8.80
C GLU A 278 -20.97 -11.81 -8.39
N ASP A 279 -22.14 -12.16 -7.86
CA ASP A 279 -23.10 -11.20 -7.33
C ASP A 279 -22.48 -10.39 -6.19
N VAL A 280 -21.82 -11.06 -5.23
CA VAL A 280 -21.18 -10.42 -4.08
C VAL A 280 -20.02 -9.52 -4.53
N ASP A 281 -19.18 -9.98 -5.44
CA ASP A 281 -18.06 -9.21 -5.97
C ASP A 281 -18.55 -7.91 -6.65
N ARG A 282 -19.66 -7.97 -7.42
CA ARG A 282 -20.27 -6.80 -8.05
C ARG A 282 -20.81 -5.81 -7.02
N VAL A 283 -21.53 -6.31 -6.00
CA VAL A 283 -22.02 -5.45 -4.90
C VAL A 283 -20.87 -4.74 -4.22
N VAL A 284 -19.85 -5.48 -3.79
CA VAL A 284 -18.69 -4.91 -3.09
C VAL A 284 -17.97 -3.88 -3.98
N LYS A 285 -17.72 -4.18 -5.26
CA LYS A 285 -17.07 -3.26 -6.19
C LYS A 285 -17.82 -1.95 -6.34
N LEU A 286 -19.13 -2.00 -6.49
CA LEU A 286 -19.95 -0.80 -6.68
C LEU A 286 -20.06 0.03 -5.40
N VAL A 287 -20.27 -0.61 -4.25
CA VAL A 287 -20.32 0.08 -2.96
C VAL A 287 -19.03 0.83 -2.70
N TYR A 288 -17.88 0.26 -3.04
CA TYR A 288 -16.55 0.85 -2.87
C TYR A 288 -16.04 1.61 -4.11
N GLN A 289 -16.95 2.05 -5.00
CA GLN A 289 -16.64 2.88 -6.18
C GLN A 289 -15.57 2.30 -7.10
N ARG A 290 -15.52 0.98 -7.27
CA ARG A 290 -14.63 0.32 -8.24
C ARG A 290 -15.29 0.08 -9.59
N GLY A 291 -16.59 0.39 -9.71
CA GLY A 291 -17.32 0.37 -10.96
C GLY A 291 -17.57 1.79 -11.47
N MET A 292 -17.20 2.06 -12.70
CA MET A 292 -17.49 3.30 -13.40
C MET A 292 -18.10 2.99 -14.77
N LEU A 293 -18.81 3.95 -15.33
CA LEU A 293 -19.20 3.89 -16.74
C LEU A 293 -18.16 4.65 -17.56
N ASN A 294 -17.72 4.04 -18.64
CA ASN A 294 -16.86 4.72 -19.62
C ASN A 294 -17.62 5.94 -20.17
N PRO A 295 -17.04 7.15 -20.12
CA PRO A 295 -17.72 8.37 -20.56
C PRO A 295 -18.02 8.39 -22.06
N PHE A 296 -17.36 7.56 -22.88
CA PHE A 296 -17.50 7.59 -24.34
C PHE A 296 -18.60 6.61 -24.85
N ASP A 297 -18.68 5.41 -24.29
CA ASP A 297 -19.58 4.37 -24.75
C ASP A 297 -20.55 3.85 -23.67
N ASN A 298 -20.48 4.42 -22.46
CA ASN A 298 -21.23 3.96 -21.29
C ASN A 298 -21.03 2.47 -20.93
N ALA A 299 -19.94 1.84 -21.38
CA ALA A 299 -19.61 0.49 -20.99
C ALA A 299 -19.19 0.42 -19.51
N PRO A 300 -19.61 -0.60 -18.76
CA PRO A 300 -19.13 -0.78 -17.39
C PRO A 300 -17.66 -1.15 -17.38
N MET A 301 -16.88 -0.46 -16.54
CA MET A 301 -15.46 -0.69 -16.37
C MET A 301 -15.08 -0.77 -14.89
N GLU A 302 -14.07 -1.57 -14.57
CA GLU A 302 -13.46 -1.61 -13.24
C GLU A 302 -12.33 -0.61 -13.16
N VAL A 303 -12.32 0.23 -12.12
CA VAL A 303 -11.29 1.24 -11.92
C VAL A 303 -10.41 0.87 -10.74
N HIS A 304 -9.11 0.78 -10.99
CA HIS A 304 -8.10 0.57 -9.98
C HIS A 304 -7.48 1.93 -9.59
N GLY A 305 -8.00 2.54 -8.54
CA GLY A 305 -7.46 3.79 -8.01
C GLY A 305 -8.06 5.08 -8.59
N ALA A 306 -9.37 5.22 -8.60
CA ALA A 306 -10.01 6.49 -8.94
C ALA A 306 -9.73 7.55 -7.88
N SER A 307 -8.98 8.59 -8.21
CA SER A 307 -9.02 9.88 -7.53
C SER A 307 -10.18 10.72 -8.12
N LYS A 308 -10.84 11.53 -7.29
CA LYS A 308 -11.75 12.54 -7.82
C LYS A 308 -10.96 13.45 -8.75
N TRP A 309 -11.36 13.55 -10.00
CA TRP A 309 -10.79 14.54 -10.90
C TRP A 309 -11.28 15.91 -10.44
N GLY A 310 -10.30 16.81 -10.13
CA GLY A 310 -10.42 18.21 -9.80
C GLY A 310 -11.84 18.76 -9.72
N GLY A 311 -12.47 18.67 -8.58
CA GLY A 311 -13.55 19.58 -8.23
C GLY A 311 -12.90 20.84 -7.69
N SER A 312 -13.01 21.95 -8.40
CA SER A 312 -12.86 23.25 -7.78
C SER A 312 -13.75 23.28 -6.55
N ASN A 313 -13.16 23.55 -5.40
CA ASN A 313 -13.91 23.96 -4.23
C ASN A 313 -14.48 25.36 -4.56
N ASP A 314 -15.75 25.41 -4.92
CA ASP A 314 -16.59 26.59 -4.71
C ASP A 314 -17.25 26.47 -3.34
#